data_5872552748e5b7d5b2c0e481050fa1f2
#
_entry.id   5872552748e5b7d5b2c0e481050fa1f2
#
_cell.length_a   1.000
_cell.length_b   1.000
_cell.length_c   1.000
_cell.angle_alpha   90.00
_cell.angle_beta   90.00
_cell.angle_gamma   90.00
#
_symmetry.space_group_name_H-M   'P 1'
#
loop_
_entity.id
_entity.type
_entity.pdbx_description
1 polymer ?
#
loop_
_entity_poly.entity_id
_entity_poly.type
_entity_poly.pdbx_seq_one_letter_code
_entity_poly.pdbx_strand_id
1 'polypeptide(L)'
;MNFLAICTVSRSTLISLVVNGENYTEVLEFSRHSENLFPLLTQTLDEHNLTLADFDCFGCVVGPGSFTGIRIGMSVVKGFGFALSKPIVAINSLELLAYNRLNSASSGKILAVINAGAGMVYHQAFRVYEGKLVALYQPKLDTFKHFEAFKQFRFGDDVDVVFCQNDEKGADYSEQLGSSENFSISSLTAAISNKISAHEFTSAVEVSPLYLRVSSAEQNIRDIRFERLSADQIEGICELEGQNDEFDLPWSKGATLDSLNNPDFECYGLTNKDGVWGMISTMNNGSECEILRVVVRKNARELGLSNRLITELVSLKKQEGKTAILLEVNEHNFPAISMYTRNGFVRVGERPKYYHNKDSAILMKLTLN
;
A
#
# COMPACT_ATOMS: atom_id res chain seq x y z
N MET A 1 -33.76 2.25 -3.14
CA MET A 1 -32.71 2.89 -2.32
C MET A 1 -31.87 3.77 -3.22
N ASN A 2 -31.59 4.96 -2.74
CA ASN A 2 -30.69 5.88 -3.40
C ASN A 2 -29.24 5.53 -3.04
N PHE A 3 -28.32 5.55 -3.99
CA PHE A 3 -26.93 5.28 -3.69
C PHE A 3 -25.97 6.14 -4.53
N LEU A 4 -24.78 6.37 -3.98
CA LEU A 4 -23.62 6.93 -4.67
C LEU A 4 -22.53 5.89 -4.67
N ALA A 5 -22.01 5.52 -5.86
CA ALA A 5 -20.93 4.54 -5.98
C ALA A 5 -19.72 5.11 -6.71
N ILE A 6 -18.52 4.77 -6.22
CA ILE A 6 -17.23 5.24 -6.74
C ILE A 6 -16.34 4.06 -7.11
N CYS A 7 -15.77 4.12 -8.32
CA CYS A 7 -14.71 3.21 -8.76
C CYS A 7 -13.47 4.00 -9.18
N THR A 8 -12.34 3.70 -8.55
CA THR A 8 -11.02 4.30 -8.82
C THR A 8 -9.91 3.26 -8.95
N VAL A 9 -10.27 2.00 -9.18
CA VAL A 9 -9.32 0.86 -9.20
C VAL A 9 -8.53 0.74 -10.51
N SER A 10 -8.95 1.45 -11.55
CA SER A 10 -8.31 1.55 -12.86
C SER A 10 -7.83 2.99 -13.11
N ARG A 11 -7.49 3.32 -14.35
CA ARG A 11 -7.12 4.68 -14.75
C ARG A 11 -8.28 5.65 -14.81
N SER A 12 -9.48 5.14 -14.99
CA SER A 12 -10.69 5.96 -15.04
C SER A 12 -11.34 6.05 -13.67
N THR A 13 -11.88 7.22 -13.35
CA THR A 13 -12.80 7.41 -12.23
C THR A 13 -14.22 7.23 -12.73
N LEU A 14 -14.98 6.34 -12.10
CA LEU A 14 -16.40 6.17 -12.38
C LEU A 14 -17.20 6.62 -11.15
N ILE A 15 -18.22 7.46 -11.38
CA ILE A 15 -19.18 7.87 -10.34
C ILE A 15 -20.57 7.55 -10.84
N SER A 16 -21.33 6.78 -10.07
CA SER A 16 -22.71 6.44 -10.35
C SER A 16 -23.58 6.89 -9.19
N LEU A 17 -24.58 7.71 -9.49
CA LEU A 17 -25.59 8.16 -8.54
C LEU A 17 -26.94 7.63 -9.02
N VAL A 18 -27.67 7.02 -8.11
CA VAL A 18 -29.04 6.57 -8.35
C VAL A 18 -29.94 7.21 -7.31
N VAL A 19 -30.87 8.03 -7.74
CA VAL A 19 -31.80 8.74 -6.88
C VAL A 19 -33.21 8.65 -7.45
N ASN A 20 -34.15 8.12 -6.66
CA ASN A 20 -35.54 7.93 -7.04
C ASN A 20 -35.76 7.14 -8.36
N GLY A 21 -34.81 6.25 -8.68
CA GLY A 21 -34.84 5.43 -9.89
C GLY A 21 -34.18 6.09 -11.11
N GLU A 22 -33.75 7.33 -11.02
CA GLU A 22 -32.96 8.01 -12.04
C GLU A 22 -31.47 7.78 -11.82
N ASN A 23 -30.71 7.64 -12.93
CA ASN A 23 -29.28 7.39 -12.92
C ASN A 23 -28.52 8.63 -13.44
N TYR A 24 -27.61 9.13 -12.63
CA TYR A 24 -26.66 10.17 -13.03
C TYR A 24 -25.25 9.55 -12.98
N THR A 25 -24.51 9.68 -14.06
CA THR A 25 -23.25 8.93 -14.22
C THR A 25 -22.16 9.81 -14.79
N GLU A 26 -20.98 9.76 -14.16
CA GLU A 26 -19.80 10.46 -14.62
C GLU A 26 -18.64 9.49 -14.84
N VAL A 27 -17.93 9.70 -15.94
CA VAL A 27 -16.71 8.96 -16.27
C VAL A 27 -15.61 9.97 -16.58
N LEU A 28 -14.56 9.93 -15.80
CA LEU A 28 -13.36 10.71 -16.08
C LEU A 28 -12.23 9.78 -16.47
N GLU A 29 -11.89 9.75 -17.74
CA GLU A 29 -10.82 8.91 -18.28
C GLU A 29 -9.45 9.51 -17.97
N PHE A 30 -8.46 8.61 -17.74
CA PHE A 30 -7.05 8.95 -17.51
C PHE A 30 -6.82 10.00 -16.41
N SER A 31 -7.61 9.97 -15.36
CA SER A 31 -7.59 10.99 -14.32
C SER A 31 -6.55 10.71 -13.22
N ARG A 32 -6.03 11.81 -12.64
CA ARG A 32 -5.38 11.77 -11.34
C ARG A 32 -6.48 11.74 -10.27
N HIS A 33 -6.87 10.55 -9.83
CA HIS A 33 -7.99 10.36 -8.90
C HIS A 33 -7.95 11.28 -7.67
N SER A 34 -6.75 11.49 -7.09
CA SER A 34 -6.57 12.34 -5.90
C SER A 34 -6.92 13.83 -6.13
N GLU A 35 -6.73 14.32 -7.36
CA GLU A 35 -6.94 15.73 -7.69
C GLU A 35 -8.35 15.97 -8.22
N ASN A 36 -8.93 15.01 -8.92
CA ASN A 36 -10.13 15.21 -9.73
C ASN A 36 -11.41 14.63 -9.13
N LEU A 37 -11.32 13.67 -8.19
CA LEU A 37 -12.49 12.98 -7.66
C LEU A 37 -13.46 13.91 -6.94
N PHE A 38 -12.98 14.77 -6.03
CA PHE A 38 -13.84 15.70 -5.30
C PHE A 38 -14.42 16.80 -6.17
N PRO A 39 -13.64 17.49 -7.03
CA PRO A 39 -14.22 18.45 -7.99
C PRO A 39 -15.32 17.85 -8.85
N LEU A 40 -15.09 16.66 -9.44
CA LEU A 40 -16.08 15.98 -10.25
C LEU A 40 -17.34 15.62 -9.45
N LEU A 41 -17.17 15.04 -8.26
CA LEU A 41 -18.29 14.68 -7.40
C LEU A 41 -19.11 15.90 -6.97
N THR A 42 -18.45 17.00 -6.57
CA THR A 42 -19.13 18.23 -6.18
C THR A 42 -19.91 18.81 -7.35
N GLN A 43 -19.28 18.91 -8.53
CA GLN A 43 -19.94 19.38 -9.74
C GLN A 43 -21.18 18.53 -10.06
N THR A 44 -21.06 17.21 -10.05
CA THR A 44 -22.20 16.30 -10.34
C THR A 44 -23.34 16.48 -9.34
N LEU A 45 -23.04 16.61 -8.05
CA LEU A 45 -24.04 16.84 -7.02
C LEU A 45 -24.76 18.19 -7.23
N ASP A 46 -24.01 19.26 -7.50
CA ASP A 46 -24.54 20.61 -7.70
C ASP A 46 -25.42 20.68 -8.96
N GLU A 47 -24.99 20.08 -10.08
CA GLU A 47 -25.75 20.05 -11.34
C GLU A 47 -27.12 19.40 -11.20
N HIS A 48 -27.25 18.43 -10.29
CA HIS A 48 -28.50 17.69 -10.04
C HIS A 48 -29.23 18.14 -8.77
N ASN A 49 -28.76 19.19 -8.11
CA ASN A 49 -29.29 19.68 -6.82
C ASN A 49 -29.37 18.59 -5.75
N LEU A 50 -28.35 17.72 -5.67
CA LEU A 50 -28.21 16.63 -4.73
C LEU A 50 -27.22 16.95 -3.63
N THR A 51 -27.43 16.35 -2.48
CA THR A 51 -26.50 16.36 -1.36
C THR A 51 -26.14 14.93 -0.94
N LEU A 52 -25.07 14.74 -0.18
CA LEU A 52 -24.72 13.42 0.34
C LEU A 52 -25.79 12.83 1.28
N ALA A 53 -26.69 13.65 1.82
CA ALA A 53 -27.79 13.21 2.67
C ALA A 53 -28.89 12.47 1.89
N ASP A 54 -29.02 12.71 0.59
CA ASP A 54 -30.06 12.13 -0.27
C ASP A 54 -29.79 10.65 -0.61
N PHE A 55 -28.60 10.14 -0.32
CA PHE A 55 -28.24 8.74 -0.54
C PHE A 55 -28.49 7.89 0.72
N ASP A 56 -29.03 6.70 0.54
CA ASP A 56 -29.29 5.72 1.60
C ASP A 56 -28.04 4.88 1.93
N CYS A 57 -27.16 4.67 0.95
CA CYS A 57 -25.90 3.93 1.10
C CYS A 57 -24.84 4.42 0.10
N PHE A 58 -23.59 4.02 0.34
CA PHE A 58 -22.45 4.35 -0.50
C PHE A 58 -21.79 3.09 -1.03
N GLY A 59 -21.46 3.07 -2.35
CA GLY A 59 -20.80 1.95 -3.02
C GLY A 59 -19.32 2.22 -3.27
N CYS A 60 -18.46 1.20 -3.11
CA CYS A 60 -17.06 1.28 -3.53
C CYS A 60 -16.52 -0.03 -4.08
N VAL A 61 -15.53 0.10 -4.98
CA VAL A 61 -14.77 -1.03 -5.49
C VAL A 61 -13.53 -1.22 -4.61
N VAL A 62 -13.44 -2.40 -4.00
CA VAL A 62 -12.41 -2.70 -2.99
C VAL A 62 -11.12 -3.32 -3.55
N GLY A 63 -11.02 -3.52 -4.87
CA GLY A 63 -9.90 -4.18 -5.53
C GLY A 63 -10.22 -5.63 -5.96
N PRO A 64 -9.27 -6.36 -6.53
CA PRO A 64 -7.87 -5.98 -6.75
C PRO A 64 -7.70 -4.93 -7.88
N GLY A 65 -6.57 -4.20 -7.85
CA GLY A 65 -6.27 -3.16 -8.85
C GLY A 65 -5.22 -2.17 -8.36
N SER A 66 -5.31 -0.91 -8.80
CA SER A 66 -4.42 0.16 -8.38
C SER A 66 -4.46 0.38 -6.87
N PHE A 67 -3.33 0.19 -6.17
CA PHE A 67 -3.22 0.42 -4.72
C PHE A 67 -3.65 1.82 -4.31
N THR A 68 -3.15 2.83 -5.04
CA THR A 68 -3.50 4.24 -4.78
C THR A 68 -4.97 4.50 -5.07
N GLY A 69 -5.46 4.01 -6.22
CA GLY A 69 -6.85 4.18 -6.61
C GLY A 69 -7.82 3.57 -5.59
N ILE A 70 -7.60 2.31 -5.19
CA ILE A 70 -8.42 1.63 -4.17
C ILE A 70 -8.51 2.47 -2.88
N ARG A 71 -7.37 2.95 -2.39
CA ARG A 71 -7.33 3.75 -1.15
C ARG A 71 -8.07 5.08 -1.27
N ILE A 72 -7.96 5.77 -2.41
CA ILE A 72 -8.65 7.04 -2.65
C ILE A 72 -10.16 6.83 -2.61
N GLY A 73 -10.71 5.96 -3.47
CA GLY A 73 -12.16 5.73 -3.54
C GLY A 73 -12.73 5.21 -2.23
N MET A 74 -12.08 4.24 -1.61
CA MET A 74 -12.52 3.70 -0.32
C MET A 74 -12.47 4.72 0.80
N SER A 75 -11.43 5.57 0.88
CA SER A 75 -11.34 6.59 1.94
C SER A 75 -12.47 7.60 1.84
N VAL A 76 -12.84 8.01 0.62
CA VAL A 76 -13.96 8.92 0.38
C VAL A 76 -15.28 8.27 0.81
N VAL A 77 -15.55 7.06 0.34
CA VAL A 77 -16.78 6.32 0.67
C VAL A 77 -16.88 5.99 2.16
N LYS A 78 -15.77 5.59 2.79
CA LYS A 78 -15.71 5.39 4.26
C LYS A 78 -15.98 6.69 5.02
N GLY A 79 -15.41 7.81 4.57
CA GLY A 79 -15.67 9.12 5.15
C GLY A 79 -17.15 9.49 5.12
N PHE A 80 -17.83 9.29 3.99
CA PHE A 80 -19.26 9.53 3.85
C PHE A 80 -20.10 8.59 4.71
N GLY A 81 -19.81 7.28 4.65
CA GLY A 81 -20.53 6.28 5.45
C GLY A 81 -20.39 6.53 6.95
N PHE A 82 -19.20 6.92 7.41
CA PHE A 82 -18.96 7.24 8.81
C PHE A 82 -19.65 8.54 9.24
N ALA A 83 -19.47 9.63 8.47
CA ALA A 83 -20.02 10.96 8.80
C ALA A 83 -21.55 10.97 8.82
N LEU A 84 -22.20 10.20 7.94
CA LEU A 84 -23.65 10.17 7.78
C LEU A 84 -24.31 8.93 8.43
N SER A 85 -23.52 8.07 9.07
CA SER A 85 -23.98 6.81 9.67
C SER A 85 -24.75 5.92 8.67
N LYS A 86 -24.27 5.86 7.41
CA LYS A 86 -24.90 5.10 6.34
C LYS A 86 -24.08 3.87 5.96
N PRO A 87 -24.73 2.77 5.56
CA PRO A 87 -24.04 1.53 5.18
C PRO A 87 -23.24 1.68 3.88
N ILE A 88 -22.26 0.79 3.71
CA ILE A 88 -21.44 0.69 2.52
C ILE A 88 -21.75 -0.60 1.77
N VAL A 89 -21.74 -0.54 0.44
CA VAL A 89 -21.82 -1.68 -0.47
C VAL A 89 -20.44 -1.84 -1.12
N ALA A 90 -19.78 -2.95 -0.84
CA ALA A 90 -18.46 -3.25 -1.38
C ALA A 90 -18.56 -4.28 -2.52
N ILE A 91 -17.82 -4.02 -3.61
CA ILE A 91 -17.70 -4.97 -4.72
C ILE A 91 -16.22 -5.16 -5.07
N ASN A 92 -15.80 -6.40 -5.39
CA ASN A 92 -14.46 -6.61 -5.92
C ASN A 92 -14.40 -6.31 -7.42
N SER A 93 -13.19 -5.96 -7.90
CA SER A 93 -12.98 -5.52 -9.29
C SER A 93 -13.25 -6.63 -10.32
N LEU A 94 -12.98 -7.89 -9.97
CA LEU A 94 -13.20 -9.04 -10.85
C LEU A 94 -14.70 -9.31 -11.01
N GLU A 95 -15.45 -9.18 -9.94
CA GLU A 95 -16.91 -9.25 -9.99
C GLU A 95 -17.48 -8.10 -10.83
N LEU A 96 -17.02 -6.86 -10.61
CA LEU A 96 -17.42 -5.71 -11.42
C LEU A 96 -17.13 -5.92 -12.91
N LEU A 97 -15.94 -6.44 -13.24
CA LEU A 97 -15.56 -6.73 -14.63
C LEU A 97 -16.47 -7.81 -15.25
N ALA A 98 -16.84 -8.83 -14.48
CA ALA A 98 -17.74 -9.89 -14.95
C ALA A 98 -19.15 -9.36 -15.29
N TYR A 99 -19.60 -8.27 -14.67
CA TYR A 99 -20.87 -7.62 -15.03
C TYR A 99 -20.91 -7.10 -16.47
N ASN A 100 -19.74 -6.80 -17.09
CA ASN A 100 -19.70 -6.42 -18.52
C ASN A 100 -20.26 -7.54 -19.43
N ARG A 101 -20.19 -8.78 -18.98
CA ARG A 101 -20.62 -9.97 -19.75
C ARG A 101 -21.86 -10.65 -19.21
N LEU A 102 -22.46 -10.15 -18.13
CA LEU A 102 -23.58 -10.80 -17.45
C LEU A 102 -24.73 -11.19 -18.39
N ASN A 103 -25.10 -10.29 -19.31
CA ASN A 103 -26.23 -10.48 -20.21
C ASN A 103 -25.85 -11.13 -21.55
N SER A 104 -24.55 -11.30 -21.84
CA SER A 104 -24.03 -11.83 -23.10
C SER A 104 -23.29 -13.16 -23.00
N ALA A 105 -23.13 -13.67 -21.78
CA ALA A 105 -22.40 -14.92 -21.53
C ALA A 105 -23.13 -16.11 -22.14
N SER A 106 -22.51 -16.77 -23.11
CA SER A 106 -23.06 -17.90 -23.84
C SER A 106 -22.90 -19.22 -23.09
N SER A 107 -21.82 -19.37 -22.34
CA SER A 107 -21.50 -20.59 -21.58
C SER A 107 -22.17 -20.65 -20.20
N GLY A 108 -22.81 -19.57 -19.75
CA GLY A 108 -23.32 -19.45 -18.38
C GLY A 108 -22.24 -19.36 -17.32
N LYS A 109 -20.96 -19.24 -17.73
CA LYS A 109 -19.81 -19.03 -16.86
C LYS A 109 -18.96 -17.87 -17.38
N ILE A 110 -18.53 -17.00 -16.50
CA ILE A 110 -17.68 -15.85 -16.83
C ILE A 110 -16.37 -15.96 -16.03
N LEU A 111 -15.24 -15.85 -16.74
CA LEU A 111 -13.92 -15.78 -16.14
C LEU A 111 -13.38 -14.35 -16.28
N ALA A 112 -13.41 -13.59 -15.21
CA ALA A 112 -12.86 -12.26 -15.15
C ALA A 112 -11.34 -12.31 -14.88
N VAL A 113 -10.58 -11.58 -15.69
CA VAL A 113 -9.12 -11.53 -15.62
C VAL A 113 -8.64 -10.08 -15.68
N ILE A 114 -7.79 -9.68 -14.76
CA ILE A 114 -7.17 -8.35 -14.73
C ILE A 114 -5.66 -8.53 -14.77
N ASN A 115 -4.96 -7.85 -15.68
CA ASN A 115 -3.50 -7.83 -15.69
C ASN A 115 -2.99 -7.16 -14.40
N ALA A 116 -2.19 -7.90 -13.62
CA ALA A 116 -1.61 -7.44 -12.37
C ALA A 116 -0.16 -6.90 -12.54
N GLY A 117 0.34 -6.88 -13.78
CA GLY A 117 1.75 -6.55 -14.09
C GLY A 117 2.73 -7.64 -13.70
N ALA A 118 4.00 -7.49 -14.14
CA ALA A 118 5.09 -8.41 -13.84
C ALA A 118 4.78 -9.90 -14.15
N GLY A 119 4.05 -10.18 -15.23
CA GLY A 119 3.72 -11.55 -15.63
C GLY A 119 2.63 -12.23 -14.78
N MET A 120 1.91 -11.45 -13.98
CA MET A 120 0.86 -11.93 -13.07
C MET A 120 -0.52 -11.47 -13.53
N VAL A 121 -1.55 -12.24 -13.17
CA VAL A 121 -2.96 -11.88 -13.39
C VAL A 121 -3.79 -12.12 -12.13
N TYR A 122 -4.73 -11.22 -11.88
CA TYR A 122 -5.83 -11.48 -10.96
C TYR A 122 -6.94 -12.18 -11.73
N HIS A 123 -7.58 -13.18 -11.14
CA HIS A 123 -8.68 -13.87 -11.79
C HIS A 123 -9.71 -14.40 -10.80
N GLN A 124 -10.96 -14.48 -11.28
CA GLN A 124 -12.09 -15.10 -10.57
C GLN A 124 -13.13 -15.54 -11.60
N ALA A 125 -13.70 -16.73 -11.38
CA ALA A 125 -14.80 -17.18 -12.23
C ALA A 125 -16.13 -17.14 -11.50
N PHE A 126 -17.16 -16.91 -12.29
CA PHE A 126 -18.55 -16.80 -11.84
C PHE A 126 -19.44 -17.71 -12.68
N ARG A 127 -20.50 -18.22 -12.08
CA ARG A 127 -21.64 -18.80 -12.79
C ARG A 127 -22.72 -17.74 -12.90
N VAL A 128 -23.32 -17.63 -14.08
CA VAL A 128 -24.53 -16.84 -14.28
C VAL A 128 -25.74 -17.71 -13.89
N TYR A 129 -26.48 -17.26 -12.89
CA TYR A 129 -27.67 -17.94 -12.42
C TYR A 129 -28.79 -16.93 -12.14
N GLU A 130 -29.93 -17.04 -12.79
CA GLU A 130 -31.07 -16.11 -12.65
C GLU A 130 -30.66 -14.63 -12.79
N GLY A 131 -29.78 -14.29 -13.74
CA GLY A 131 -29.31 -12.94 -13.99
C GLY A 131 -28.35 -12.38 -12.89
N LYS A 132 -27.80 -13.26 -12.04
CA LYS A 132 -26.85 -12.92 -11.00
C LYS A 132 -25.52 -13.65 -11.18
N LEU A 133 -24.45 -13.06 -10.67
CA LEU A 133 -23.12 -13.69 -10.61
C LEU A 133 -22.96 -14.45 -9.29
N VAL A 134 -22.68 -15.75 -9.40
CA VAL A 134 -22.33 -16.60 -8.26
C VAL A 134 -20.85 -17.00 -8.39
N ALA A 135 -20.01 -16.57 -7.45
CA ALA A 135 -18.58 -16.86 -7.48
C ALA A 135 -18.32 -18.37 -7.38
N LEU A 136 -17.48 -18.90 -8.27
CA LEU A 136 -17.07 -20.30 -8.26
C LEU A 136 -15.86 -20.54 -7.34
N TYR A 137 -15.08 -19.51 -7.06
CA TYR A 137 -13.96 -19.49 -6.13
C TYR A 137 -13.63 -18.05 -5.73
N GLN A 138 -12.84 -17.89 -4.67
CA GLN A 138 -12.38 -16.58 -4.20
C GLN A 138 -11.36 -15.98 -5.19
N PRO A 139 -11.25 -14.64 -5.29
CA PRO A 139 -10.25 -13.98 -6.12
C PRO A 139 -8.84 -14.55 -5.91
N LYS A 140 -8.10 -14.76 -7.00
CA LYS A 140 -6.73 -15.30 -6.98
C LYS A 140 -5.76 -14.40 -7.71
N LEU A 141 -4.50 -14.52 -7.36
CA LEU A 141 -3.35 -13.97 -8.06
C LEU A 141 -2.45 -15.13 -8.48
N ASP A 142 -2.20 -15.27 -9.78
CA ASP A 142 -1.34 -16.31 -10.34
C ASP A 142 -0.38 -15.73 -11.39
N THR A 143 0.71 -16.45 -11.70
CA THR A 143 1.47 -16.17 -12.91
C THR A 143 0.59 -16.47 -14.12
N PHE A 144 0.75 -15.72 -15.21
CA PHE A 144 -0.05 -15.93 -16.42
C PHE A 144 0.03 -17.39 -16.92
N LYS A 145 1.22 -18.00 -16.88
CA LYS A 145 1.42 -19.40 -17.25
C LYS A 145 0.61 -20.39 -16.39
N HIS A 146 0.58 -20.20 -15.06
CA HIS A 146 -0.22 -21.05 -14.17
C HIS A 146 -1.71 -20.82 -14.38
N PHE A 147 -2.10 -19.59 -14.59
CA PHE A 147 -3.49 -19.23 -14.91
C PHE A 147 -3.98 -19.90 -16.21
N GLU A 148 -3.19 -19.89 -17.30
CA GLU A 148 -3.56 -20.56 -18.56
C GLU A 148 -3.76 -22.07 -18.33
N ALA A 149 -2.84 -22.73 -17.66
CA ALA A 149 -2.96 -24.15 -17.32
C ALA A 149 -4.20 -24.43 -16.45
N PHE A 150 -4.47 -23.56 -15.46
CA PHE A 150 -5.67 -23.66 -14.62
C PHE A 150 -6.96 -23.45 -15.43
N LYS A 151 -7.00 -22.41 -16.31
CA LYS A 151 -8.16 -22.14 -17.20
C LYS A 151 -8.45 -23.35 -18.05
N GLN A 152 -7.44 -23.89 -18.75
CA GLN A 152 -7.60 -25.04 -19.64
C GLN A 152 -8.05 -26.28 -18.87
N PHE A 153 -7.46 -26.58 -17.73
CA PHE A 153 -7.84 -27.74 -16.91
C PHE A 153 -9.27 -27.63 -16.33
N ARG A 154 -9.65 -26.42 -15.84
CA ARG A 154 -10.90 -26.24 -15.09
C ARG A 154 -12.11 -25.96 -15.96
N PHE A 155 -11.92 -25.29 -17.08
CA PHE A 155 -13.01 -24.78 -17.91
C PHE A 155 -12.88 -25.19 -19.38
N GLY A 156 -11.67 -25.45 -19.90
CA GLY A 156 -11.44 -25.61 -21.33
C GLY A 156 -11.95 -24.37 -22.09
N ASP A 157 -12.78 -24.60 -23.08
CA ASP A 157 -13.43 -23.56 -23.88
C ASP A 157 -14.86 -23.20 -23.38
N ASP A 158 -15.33 -23.85 -22.30
CA ASP A 158 -16.70 -23.67 -21.76
C ASP A 158 -16.71 -22.54 -20.70
N VAL A 159 -16.18 -21.37 -21.05
CA VAL A 159 -16.20 -20.16 -20.22
C VAL A 159 -16.03 -18.91 -21.08
N ASP A 160 -16.88 -17.90 -20.85
CA ASP A 160 -16.72 -16.59 -21.46
C ASP A 160 -15.65 -15.78 -20.69
N VAL A 161 -14.55 -15.41 -21.35
CA VAL A 161 -13.48 -14.61 -20.73
C VAL A 161 -13.76 -13.13 -20.92
N VAL A 162 -13.64 -12.36 -19.83
CA VAL A 162 -13.58 -10.90 -19.85
C VAL A 162 -12.24 -10.46 -19.28
N PHE A 163 -11.48 -9.72 -20.06
CA PHE A 163 -10.11 -9.33 -19.72
C PHE A 163 -9.95 -7.83 -19.65
N CYS A 164 -9.22 -7.34 -18.63
CA CYS A 164 -8.85 -5.94 -18.44
C CYS A 164 -7.33 -5.77 -18.39
N GLN A 165 -6.79 -5.04 -19.37
CA GLN A 165 -5.38 -4.63 -19.41
C GLN A 165 -5.17 -3.38 -18.53
N ASN A 166 -5.08 -3.56 -17.23
CA ASN A 166 -4.95 -2.46 -16.27
C ASN A 166 -3.53 -1.84 -16.22
N ASP A 167 -2.53 -2.51 -16.79
CA ASP A 167 -1.12 -2.06 -16.82
C ASP A 167 -0.60 -1.98 -18.27
N GLU A 168 -0.42 -0.77 -18.80
CA GLU A 168 0.12 -0.54 -20.16
C GLU A 168 1.61 -0.88 -20.30
N LYS A 169 2.35 -0.94 -19.20
CA LYS A 169 3.78 -1.26 -19.21
C LYS A 169 4.04 -2.76 -19.07
N GLY A 170 3.02 -3.53 -18.73
CA GLY A 170 3.10 -4.97 -18.60
C GLY A 170 2.97 -5.72 -19.93
N ALA A 171 3.12 -7.05 -19.86
CA ALA A 171 2.83 -7.91 -21.02
C ALA A 171 1.39 -7.76 -21.45
N ASP A 172 1.13 -7.69 -22.75
CA ASP A 172 -0.21 -7.69 -23.32
C ASP A 172 -0.67 -9.13 -23.53
N TYR A 173 -1.80 -9.47 -22.97
CA TYR A 173 -2.40 -10.80 -23.07
C TYR A 173 -3.63 -10.83 -23.98
N SER A 174 -3.84 -9.80 -24.81
CA SER A 174 -5.01 -9.67 -25.70
C SER A 174 -5.10 -10.78 -26.74
N GLU A 175 -3.95 -11.30 -27.19
CA GLU A 175 -3.91 -12.45 -28.13
C GLU A 175 -4.49 -13.75 -27.51
N GLN A 176 -4.25 -13.96 -26.21
CA GLN A 176 -4.65 -15.17 -25.50
C GLN A 176 -6.03 -15.06 -24.83
N LEU A 177 -6.43 -13.85 -24.42
CA LEU A 177 -7.63 -13.61 -23.61
C LEU A 177 -8.73 -12.82 -24.33
N GLY A 178 -8.45 -12.32 -25.54
CA GLY A 178 -9.35 -11.44 -26.28
C GLY A 178 -9.12 -9.96 -25.98
N SER A 179 -9.82 -9.09 -26.68
CA SER A 179 -9.68 -7.63 -26.52
C SER A 179 -9.91 -7.18 -25.07
N SER A 180 -9.07 -6.26 -24.62
CA SER A 180 -9.22 -5.68 -23.28
C SER A 180 -10.52 -4.87 -23.16
N GLU A 181 -11.21 -5.07 -22.05
CA GLU A 181 -12.39 -4.29 -21.67
C GLU A 181 -12.09 -3.43 -20.44
N ASN A 182 -12.62 -2.21 -20.43
CA ASN A 182 -12.58 -1.35 -19.26
C ASN A 182 -13.77 -1.63 -18.32
N PHE A 183 -13.64 -1.21 -17.06
CA PHE A 183 -14.78 -1.16 -16.17
C PHE A 183 -15.84 -0.21 -16.73
N SER A 184 -17.07 -0.65 -16.83
CA SER A 184 -18.15 0.19 -17.34
C SER A 184 -18.98 0.78 -16.19
N ILE A 185 -19.50 1.99 -16.44
CA ILE A 185 -20.36 2.67 -15.47
C ILE A 185 -21.69 1.93 -15.29
N SER A 186 -22.24 1.35 -16.38
CA SER A 186 -23.45 0.54 -16.33
C SER A 186 -23.25 -0.71 -15.48
N SER A 187 -22.08 -1.36 -15.59
CA SER A 187 -21.72 -2.51 -14.75
C SER A 187 -21.60 -2.12 -13.28
N LEU A 188 -21.01 -0.95 -12.97
CA LEU A 188 -20.93 -0.45 -11.60
C LEU A 188 -22.33 -0.23 -11.00
N THR A 189 -23.20 0.46 -11.75
CA THR A 189 -24.58 0.70 -11.32
C THR A 189 -25.34 -0.61 -11.09
N ALA A 190 -25.26 -1.55 -12.04
CA ALA A 190 -25.95 -2.84 -11.94
C ALA A 190 -25.42 -3.69 -10.77
N ALA A 191 -24.11 -3.75 -10.60
CA ALA A 191 -23.47 -4.53 -9.55
C ALA A 191 -23.87 -4.01 -8.14
N ILE A 192 -23.80 -2.71 -7.91
CA ILE A 192 -24.21 -2.10 -6.64
C ILE A 192 -25.71 -2.30 -6.40
N SER A 193 -26.55 -2.09 -7.41
CA SER A 193 -28.02 -2.33 -7.31
C SER A 193 -28.36 -3.76 -6.93
N ASN A 194 -27.65 -4.74 -7.52
CA ASN A 194 -27.86 -6.15 -7.21
C ASN A 194 -27.46 -6.50 -5.77
N LYS A 195 -26.34 -5.95 -5.28
CA LYS A 195 -25.90 -6.14 -3.89
C LYS A 195 -26.84 -5.48 -2.89
N ILE A 196 -27.35 -4.29 -3.19
CA ILE A 196 -28.40 -3.63 -2.40
C ILE A 196 -29.64 -4.52 -2.31
N SER A 197 -30.09 -5.06 -3.44
CA SER A 197 -31.25 -5.97 -3.50
C SER A 197 -31.03 -7.27 -2.73
N ALA A 198 -29.78 -7.73 -2.65
CA ALA A 198 -29.37 -8.88 -1.85
C ALA A 198 -29.10 -8.54 -0.36
N HIS A 199 -29.26 -7.30 0.05
CA HIS A 199 -28.94 -6.81 1.41
C HIS A 199 -27.49 -7.03 1.82
N GLU A 200 -26.55 -6.97 0.88
CA GLU A 200 -25.10 -7.11 1.11
C GLU A 200 -24.48 -5.78 1.54
N PHE A 201 -24.68 -5.43 2.79
CA PHE A 201 -24.15 -4.20 3.39
C PHE A 201 -22.99 -4.49 4.36
N THR A 202 -22.08 -3.54 4.48
CA THR A 202 -21.02 -3.52 5.49
C THR A 202 -20.93 -2.12 6.13
N SER A 203 -20.25 -2.03 7.25
CA SER A 203 -20.03 -0.73 7.90
C SER A 203 -18.79 -0.03 7.38
N ALA A 204 -18.71 1.28 7.60
CA ALA A 204 -17.50 2.06 7.27
C ALA A 204 -16.25 1.60 8.05
N VAL A 205 -16.41 0.93 9.18
CA VAL A 205 -15.32 0.40 10.00
C VAL A 205 -14.80 -0.93 9.41
N GLU A 206 -15.71 -1.82 9.01
CA GLU A 206 -15.40 -3.19 8.58
C GLU A 206 -14.91 -3.28 7.14
N VAL A 207 -15.41 -2.40 6.24
CA VAL A 207 -14.98 -2.44 4.85
C VAL A 207 -13.47 -2.25 4.73
N SER A 208 -12.80 -3.16 4.04
CA SER A 208 -11.35 -3.20 3.87
C SER A 208 -10.96 -3.47 2.42
N PRO A 209 -9.78 -2.99 1.98
CA PRO A 209 -9.32 -3.24 0.63
C PRO A 209 -8.96 -4.70 0.41
N LEU A 210 -9.27 -5.21 -0.78
CA LEU A 210 -8.88 -6.55 -1.21
C LEU A 210 -7.51 -6.51 -1.87
N TYR A 211 -6.45 -6.69 -1.08
CA TYR A 211 -5.09 -6.79 -1.55
C TYR A 211 -4.70 -8.26 -1.76
N LEU A 212 -4.69 -8.72 -2.99
CA LEU A 212 -4.18 -10.05 -3.36
C LEU A 212 -2.66 -10.05 -3.60
N ARG A 213 -2.08 -8.87 -3.83
CA ARG A 213 -0.65 -8.65 -3.94
C ARG A 213 -0.20 -7.73 -2.81
N VAL A 214 0.91 -8.08 -2.20
CA VAL A 214 1.58 -7.18 -1.25
C VAL A 214 2.09 -5.96 -2.04
N SER A 215 2.01 -4.75 -1.50
CA SER A 215 2.54 -3.57 -2.18
C SER A 215 4.02 -3.77 -2.51
N SER A 216 4.50 -3.16 -3.60
CA SER A 216 5.92 -3.25 -3.97
C SER A 216 6.83 -2.80 -2.82
N ALA A 217 6.41 -1.82 -2.04
CA ALA A 217 7.11 -1.38 -0.84
C ALA A 217 7.17 -2.47 0.23
N GLU A 218 6.05 -3.15 0.52
CA GLU A 218 6.00 -4.26 1.48
C GLU A 218 6.71 -5.52 0.99
N GLN A 219 6.72 -5.78 -0.33
CA GLN A 219 7.45 -6.89 -0.92
C GLN A 219 8.96 -6.68 -0.81
N ASN A 220 9.42 -5.46 -1.06
CA ASN A 220 10.82 -5.08 -0.91
C ASN A 220 11.29 -5.20 0.55
N ILE A 221 10.39 -5.02 1.54
CA ILE A 221 10.71 -5.15 2.96
C ILE A 221 10.78 -6.61 3.42
N ARG A 222 10.00 -7.53 2.82
CA ARG A 222 10.01 -8.96 3.21
C ARG A 222 11.35 -9.63 3.00
N ASP A 223 12.08 -9.24 1.95
CA ASP A 223 13.38 -9.83 1.57
C ASP A 223 14.58 -9.11 2.21
N ILE A 224 14.32 -8.10 3.05
CA ILE A 224 15.38 -7.33 3.73
C ILE A 224 15.99 -8.17 4.84
N ARG A 225 17.34 -8.24 4.87
CA ARG A 225 18.14 -8.88 5.91
C ARG A 225 18.85 -7.83 6.75
N PHE A 226 19.01 -8.12 8.03
CA PHE A 226 19.87 -7.35 8.92
C PHE A 226 21.26 -7.96 8.88
N GLU A 227 22.27 -7.19 8.50
CA GLU A 227 23.65 -7.66 8.37
C GLU A 227 24.66 -6.56 8.70
N ARG A 228 25.90 -6.96 9.04
CA ARG A 228 27.00 -6.02 9.23
C ARG A 228 27.44 -5.49 7.88
N LEU A 229 27.50 -4.16 7.74
CA LEU A 229 27.99 -3.50 6.55
C LEU A 229 29.51 -3.36 6.60
N SER A 230 30.15 -3.46 5.44
CA SER A 230 31.57 -3.32 5.23
C SER A 230 31.88 -2.27 4.14
N ALA A 231 33.16 -2.06 3.88
CA ALA A 231 33.61 -1.15 2.82
C ALA A 231 33.05 -1.51 1.42
N ASP A 232 32.65 -2.75 1.19
CA ASP A 232 32.06 -3.20 -0.09
C ASP A 232 30.69 -2.55 -0.35
N GLN A 233 29.95 -2.17 0.72
CA GLN A 233 28.67 -1.47 0.60
C GLN A 233 28.79 0.05 0.72
N ILE A 234 29.99 0.62 0.64
CA ILE A 234 30.24 2.06 0.86
C ILE A 234 29.37 2.98 -0.01
N GLU A 235 29.13 2.61 -1.27
CA GLU A 235 28.28 3.42 -2.14
C GLU A 235 26.83 3.49 -1.63
N GLY A 236 26.28 2.36 -1.17
CA GLY A 236 24.94 2.30 -0.60
C GLY A 236 24.84 3.06 0.74
N ILE A 237 25.90 3.04 1.56
CA ILE A 237 25.99 3.82 2.81
C ILE A 237 26.00 5.32 2.49
N CYS A 238 26.83 5.76 1.54
CA CYS A 238 26.91 7.17 1.14
C CYS A 238 25.60 7.66 0.48
N GLU A 239 24.93 6.81 -0.32
CA GLU A 239 23.61 7.14 -0.87
C GLU A 239 22.58 7.40 0.23
N LEU A 240 22.57 6.56 1.27
CA LEU A 240 21.71 6.77 2.44
C LEU A 240 22.04 8.03 3.23
N GLU A 241 23.32 8.26 3.49
CA GLU A 241 23.78 9.47 4.19
C GLU A 241 23.32 10.73 3.48
N GLY A 242 23.44 10.78 2.15
CA GLY A 242 22.99 11.91 1.33
C GLY A 242 21.49 12.18 1.35
N GLN A 243 20.69 11.26 1.87
CA GLN A 243 19.23 11.43 2.04
C GLN A 243 18.84 11.97 3.43
N ASN A 244 19.81 12.18 4.35
CA ASN A 244 19.55 12.49 5.75
C ASN A 244 20.18 13.84 6.16
N ASP A 245 19.74 14.92 5.54
CA ASP A 245 20.28 16.27 5.66
C ASP A 245 19.51 17.20 6.63
N GLU A 246 18.48 16.67 7.31
CA GLU A 246 17.51 17.49 8.07
C GLU A 246 18.02 17.91 9.47
N PHE A 247 18.76 17.03 10.17
CA PHE A 247 19.23 17.25 11.54
C PHE A 247 20.73 17.10 11.71
N ASP A 248 21.40 16.37 10.82
CA ASP A 248 22.84 16.10 10.83
C ASP A 248 23.45 16.20 9.44
N LEU A 249 24.66 16.75 9.36
CA LEU A 249 25.41 16.72 8.10
C LEU A 249 25.79 15.28 7.73
N PRO A 250 25.61 14.88 6.46
CA PRO A 250 26.01 13.56 6.00
C PRO A 250 27.51 13.36 6.13
N TRP A 251 27.93 12.17 6.53
CA TRP A 251 29.34 11.84 6.57
C TRP A 251 29.91 11.75 5.16
N SER A 252 31.11 12.28 4.96
CA SER A 252 31.81 12.11 3.71
C SER A 252 32.22 10.63 3.51
N LYS A 253 32.38 10.21 2.27
CA LYS A 253 32.85 8.86 1.93
C LYS A 253 34.16 8.50 2.65
N GLY A 254 35.11 9.46 2.75
CA GLY A 254 36.37 9.27 3.46
C GLY A 254 36.14 9.03 4.96
N ALA A 255 35.34 9.87 5.62
CA ALA A 255 35.03 9.72 7.04
C ALA A 255 34.31 8.39 7.33
N THR A 256 33.41 7.95 6.45
CA THR A 256 32.74 6.66 6.58
C THR A 256 33.73 5.49 6.46
N LEU A 257 34.65 5.53 5.48
CA LEU A 257 35.68 4.51 5.33
C LEU A 257 36.63 4.45 6.53
N ASP A 258 37.08 5.62 7.03
CA ASP A 258 37.94 5.71 8.21
C ASP A 258 37.21 5.11 9.44
N SER A 259 35.91 5.39 9.58
CA SER A 259 35.11 4.81 10.66
C SER A 259 34.98 3.29 10.55
N LEU A 260 34.74 2.77 9.35
CA LEU A 260 34.63 1.32 9.12
C LEU A 260 35.95 0.55 9.41
N ASN A 261 37.09 1.24 9.37
CA ASN A 261 38.40 0.69 9.75
C ASN A 261 38.68 0.74 11.26
N ASN A 262 37.84 1.44 12.03
CA ASN A 262 37.95 1.46 13.48
C ASN A 262 37.37 0.17 14.08
N PRO A 263 38.11 -0.60 14.90
CA PRO A 263 37.64 -1.86 15.49
C PRO A 263 36.42 -1.69 16.41
N ASP A 264 36.27 -0.53 17.06
CA ASP A 264 35.17 -0.23 17.96
C ASP A 264 33.91 0.31 17.23
N PHE A 265 34.05 0.67 15.95
CA PHE A 265 32.93 1.11 15.13
C PHE A 265 32.27 -0.06 14.41
N GLU A 266 30.95 -0.07 14.44
CA GLU A 266 30.17 -1.07 13.72
C GLU A 266 29.03 -0.37 12.97
N CYS A 267 28.78 -0.83 11.76
CA CYS A 267 27.67 -0.39 10.95
C CYS A 267 26.85 -1.60 10.54
N TYR A 268 25.56 -1.58 10.79
CA TYR A 268 24.62 -2.61 10.40
C TYR A 268 23.59 -2.04 9.45
N GLY A 269 23.17 -2.82 8.48
CA GLY A 269 22.20 -2.42 7.47
C GLY A 269 21.03 -3.36 7.34
N LEU A 270 19.93 -2.83 6.90
CA LEU A 270 18.83 -3.55 6.32
C LEU A 270 19.02 -3.59 4.81
N THR A 271 19.38 -4.74 4.25
CA THR A 271 19.81 -4.90 2.86
C THR A 271 18.96 -5.92 2.11
N ASN A 272 18.85 -5.77 0.82
CA ASN A 272 18.35 -6.77 -0.12
C ASN A 272 19.07 -6.62 -1.47
N LYS A 273 18.58 -7.31 -2.51
CA LYS A 273 19.13 -7.23 -3.89
C LYS A 273 19.16 -5.81 -4.48
N ASP A 274 18.33 -4.90 -3.98
CA ASP A 274 18.20 -3.51 -4.46
C ASP A 274 19.08 -2.54 -3.66
N GLY A 275 19.93 -3.07 -2.74
CA GLY A 275 20.90 -2.34 -1.95
C GLY A 275 20.52 -2.12 -0.48
N VAL A 276 21.09 -1.06 0.13
CA VAL A 276 20.91 -0.72 1.53
C VAL A 276 19.65 0.13 1.70
N TRP A 277 18.69 -0.32 2.50
CA TRP A 277 17.41 0.34 2.76
C TRP A 277 17.41 1.19 4.03
N GLY A 278 18.24 0.83 4.96
CA GLY A 278 18.46 1.57 6.18
C GLY A 278 19.71 1.08 6.87
N MET A 279 20.30 1.93 7.70
CA MET A 279 21.49 1.58 8.48
C MET A 279 21.42 2.13 9.90
N ILE A 280 22.19 1.50 10.77
CA ILE A 280 22.48 1.94 12.12
C ILE A 280 23.97 1.79 12.38
N SER A 281 24.64 2.86 12.78
CA SER A 281 26.05 2.83 13.17
C SER A 281 26.22 3.03 14.66
N THR A 282 27.21 2.34 15.22
CA THR A 282 27.46 2.30 16.64
C THR A 282 28.94 2.39 16.95
N MET A 283 29.26 2.87 18.15
CA MET A 283 30.58 2.83 18.73
C MET A 283 30.53 1.98 20.00
N ASN A 284 31.40 0.99 20.10
CA ASN A 284 31.55 0.19 21.30
C ASN A 284 32.43 0.93 22.33
N ASN A 285 31.97 1.00 23.57
CA ASN A 285 32.70 1.60 24.68
C ASN A 285 32.66 0.65 25.89
N GLY A 286 33.56 -0.33 25.89
CA GLY A 286 33.60 -1.35 26.93
C GLY A 286 32.31 -2.15 27.04
N SER A 287 31.63 -2.08 28.18
CA SER A 287 30.36 -2.77 28.41
C SER A 287 29.12 -2.07 27.81
N GLU A 288 29.27 -0.86 27.29
CA GLU A 288 28.20 -0.08 26.69
C GLU A 288 28.41 0.09 25.18
N CYS A 289 27.36 0.48 24.49
CA CYS A 289 27.38 0.77 23.06
C CYS A 289 26.66 2.09 22.82
N GLU A 290 27.17 2.94 21.95
CA GLU A 290 26.55 4.21 21.58
C GLU A 290 26.06 4.17 20.15
N ILE A 291 24.79 4.50 19.92
CA ILE A 291 24.25 4.70 18.56
C ILE A 291 24.69 6.07 18.08
N LEU A 292 25.43 6.10 16.97
CA LEU A 292 25.89 7.34 16.36
C LEU A 292 24.90 7.84 15.29
N ARG A 293 24.34 6.94 14.50
CA ARG A 293 23.40 7.29 13.42
C ARG A 293 22.36 6.20 13.18
N VAL A 294 21.15 6.62 12.80
CA VAL A 294 20.10 5.76 12.25
C VAL A 294 19.53 6.45 11.04
N VAL A 295 19.67 5.84 9.88
CA VAL A 295 19.20 6.39 8.60
C VAL A 295 18.35 5.36 7.87
N VAL A 296 17.24 5.81 7.28
CA VAL A 296 16.35 4.99 6.43
C VAL A 296 16.05 5.75 5.15
N ARG A 297 16.05 5.05 4.00
CA ARG A 297 15.69 5.65 2.70
C ARG A 297 14.41 6.46 2.81
N LYS A 298 14.38 7.66 2.20
CA LYS A 298 13.21 8.57 2.25
C LYS A 298 11.91 7.88 1.79
N ASN A 299 11.97 7.09 0.73
CA ASN A 299 10.83 6.34 0.18
C ASN A 299 10.41 5.09 0.99
N ALA A 300 11.18 4.76 2.03
CA ALA A 300 10.93 3.64 2.94
C ALA A 300 10.66 4.08 4.39
N ARG A 301 10.55 5.39 4.63
CA ARG A 301 10.12 5.93 5.92
C ARG A 301 8.67 5.50 6.21
N GLU A 302 8.30 5.45 7.48
CA GLU A 302 6.99 5.00 7.98
C GLU A 302 6.68 3.51 7.78
N LEU A 303 7.56 2.74 7.12
CA LEU A 303 7.43 1.30 6.94
C LEU A 303 7.99 0.48 8.11
N GLY A 304 8.35 1.11 9.21
CA GLY A 304 8.83 0.45 10.43
C GLY A 304 10.31 0.04 10.40
N LEU A 305 11.08 0.39 9.35
CA LEU A 305 12.48 -0.04 9.22
C LEU A 305 13.39 0.52 10.33
N SER A 306 13.19 1.77 10.77
CA SER A 306 13.95 2.34 11.89
C SER A 306 13.72 1.55 13.16
N ASN A 307 12.47 1.16 13.44
CA ASN A 307 12.14 0.33 14.60
C ASN A 307 12.81 -1.05 14.51
N ARG A 308 12.82 -1.66 13.31
CA ARG A 308 13.48 -2.94 13.06
C ARG A 308 14.99 -2.85 13.29
N LEU A 309 15.67 -1.80 12.80
CA LEU A 309 17.10 -1.55 13.07
C LEU A 309 17.41 -1.51 14.57
N ILE A 310 16.60 -0.79 15.33
CA ILE A 310 16.77 -0.71 16.79
C ILE A 310 16.55 -2.07 17.46
N THR A 311 15.46 -2.78 17.09
CA THR A 311 15.14 -4.08 17.70
C THR A 311 16.22 -5.13 17.43
N GLU A 312 16.70 -5.21 16.17
CA GLU A 312 17.79 -6.13 15.77
C GLU A 312 19.09 -5.76 16.48
N LEU A 313 19.45 -4.47 16.56
CA LEU A 313 20.62 -4.03 17.29
C LEU A 313 20.54 -4.37 18.79
N VAL A 314 19.41 -4.11 19.44
CA VAL A 314 19.17 -4.43 20.85
C VAL A 314 19.36 -5.93 21.11
N SER A 315 18.79 -6.76 20.24
CA SER A 315 18.95 -8.22 20.32
C SER A 315 20.42 -8.65 20.20
N LEU A 316 21.14 -8.09 19.23
CA LEU A 316 22.54 -8.38 19.00
C LEU A 316 23.40 -7.95 20.19
N LYS A 317 23.22 -6.70 20.70
CA LYS A 317 24.02 -6.18 21.82
C LYS A 317 23.75 -6.89 23.13
N LYS A 318 22.55 -7.41 23.35
CA LYS A 318 22.26 -8.34 24.46
C LYS A 318 23.07 -9.64 24.33
N GLN A 319 23.10 -10.24 23.15
CA GLN A 319 23.87 -11.46 22.89
C GLN A 319 25.38 -11.26 23.08
N GLU A 320 25.89 -10.05 22.78
CA GLU A 320 27.29 -9.66 23.02
C GLU A 320 27.59 -9.34 24.49
N GLY A 321 26.58 -9.37 25.37
CA GLY A 321 26.77 -9.11 26.80
C GLY A 321 26.93 -7.64 27.14
N LYS A 322 26.51 -6.72 26.27
CA LYS A 322 26.50 -5.27 26.60
C LYS A 322 25.43 -5.01 27.66
N THR A 323 25.71 -4.00 28.51
CA THR A 323 24.84 -3.64 29.63
C THR A 323 23.89 -2.48 29.28
N ALA A 324 24.26 -1.65 28.32
CA ALA A 324 23.43 -0.52 27.90
C ALA A 324 23.75 -0.06 26.49
N ILE A 325 22.73 0.60 25.89
CA ILE A 325 22.85 1.36 24.64
C ILE A 325 22.53 2.82 24.94
N LEU A 326 23.39 3.72 24.48
CA LEU A 326 23.25 5.16 24.61
C LEU A 326 23.03 5.79 23.23
N LEU A 327 22.49 6.99 23.21
CA LEU A 327 22.38 7.81 21.99
C LEU A 327 22.23 9.29 22.35
N GLU A 328 22.56 10.14 21.38
CA GLU A 328 22.24 11.56 21.37
C GLU A 328 21.26 11.87 20.24
N VAL A 329 20.25 12.69 20.49
CA VAL A 329 19.24 13.06 19.50
C VAL A 329 18.91 14.56 19.63
N ASN A 330 18.76 15.26 18.50
CA ASN A 330 18.36 16.67 18.49
C ASN A 330 16.99 16.82 19.15
N GLU A 331 16.85 17.81 20.04
CA GLU A 331 15.62 18.07 20.81
C GLU A 331 14.36 18.31 19.96
N HIS A 332 14.53 18.72 18.69
CA HIS A 332 13.46 18.94 17.73
C HIS A 332 13.15 17.72 16.83
N ASN A 333 13.95 16.64 16.93
CA ASN A 333 13.69 15.41 16.18
C ASN A 333 12.65 14.54 16.91
N PHE A 334 11.42 15.04 17.00
CA PHE A 334 10.32 14.37 17.69
C PHE A 334 10.01 12.96 17.15
N PRO A 335 10.08 12.68 15.82
CA PRO A 335 9.88 11.32 15.32
C PRO A 335 10.90 10.32 15.88
N ALA A 336 12.19 10.69 15.93
CA ALA A 336 13.25 9.84 16.47
C ALA A 336 13.09 9.65 17.98
N ILE A 337 12.85 10.73 18.73
CA ILE A 337 12.63 10.67 20.19
C ILE A 337 11.46 9.73 20.50
N SER A 338 10.34 9.85 19.79
CA SER A 338 9.17 8.98 19.95
C SER A 338 9.50 7.51 19.64
N MET A 339 10.27 7.25 18.59
CA MET A 339 10.71 5.90 18.20
C MET A 339 11.62 5.30 19.28
N TYR A 340 12.63 6.03 19.79
CA TYR A 340 13.50 5.55 20.85
C TYR A 340 12.74 5.29 22.15
N THR A 341 11.84 6.19 22.54
CA THR A 341 11.01 6.01 23.75
C THR A 341 10.16 4.74 23.66
N ARG A 342 9.54 4.47 22.51
CA ARG A 342 8.76 3.22 22.28
C ARG A 342 9.63 1.95 22.37
N ASN A 343 10.91 2.06 22.08
CA ASN A 343 11.89 0.96 22.22
C ASN A 343 12.52 0.89 23.62
N GLY A 344 12.01 1.63 24.60
CA GLY A 344 12.43 1.54 26.00
C GLY A 344 13.61 2.45 26.36
N PHE A 345 14.06 3.33 25.48
CA PHE A 345 15.07 4.33 25.84
C PHE A 345 14.44 5.39 26.75
N VAL A 346 15.16 5.77 27.77
CA VAL A 346 14.78 6.82 28.72
C VAL A 346 15.76 7.99 28.62
N ARG A 347 15.26 9.21 28.77
CA ARG A 347 16.11 10.41 28.83
C ARG A 347 16.93 10.37 30.10
N VAL A 348 18.27 10.54 29.98
CA VAL A 348 19.24 10.54 31.10
C VAL A 348 19.97 11.86 31.25
N GLY A 349 19.88 12.74 30.27
CA GLY A 349 20.57 14.04 30.32
C GLY A 349 20.28 14.91 29.09
N GLU A 350 21.02 16.00 29.01
CA GLU A 350 20.97 16.95 27.92
C GLU A 350 22.35 17.64 27.76
N ARG A 351 22.75 17.92 26.53
CA ARG A 351 23.90 18.80 26.21
C ARG A 351 23.37 20.06 25.54
N PRO A 352 23.35 21.20 26.25
CA PRO A 352 22.85 22.45 25.69
C PRO A 352 23.66 22.93 24.48
N LYS A 353 23.02 23.48 23.47
CA LYS A 353 23.63 24.09 22.28
C LYS A 353 24.61 23.18 21.52
N TYR A 354 24.34 21.88 21.51
CA TYR A 354 25.23 20.89 20.89
C TYR A 354 25.17 20.95 19.35
N TYR A 355 23.98 21.05 18.77
CA TYR A 355 23.80 21.14 17.33
C TYR A 355 23.88 22.59 16.85
N HIS A 356 24.89 22.90 16.03
CA HIS A 356 25.12 24.22 15.42
C HIS A 356 25.13 25.40 16.42
N ASN A 357 25.48 25.18 17.67
CA ASN A 357 25.41 26.16 18.78
C ASN A 357 23.98 26.72 19.02
N LYS A 358 22.94 25.98 18.63
CA LYS A 358 21.55 26.39 18.81
C LYS A 358 20.75 25.34 19.59
N ASP A 359 20.63 24.16 19.05
CA ASP A 359 19.72 23.12 19.57
C ASP A 359 20.46 22.21 20.54
N SER A 360 19.75 21.71 21.55
CA SER A 360 20.30 20.78 22.53
C SER A 360 20.29 19.35 22.02
N ALA A 361 21.25 18.53 22.46
CA ALA A 361 21.15 17.09 22.32
C ALA A 361 20.49 16.49 23.57
N ILE A 362 19.45 15.72 23.37
CA ILE A 362 18.86 14.86 24.41
C ILE A 362 19.66 13.57 24.47
N LEU A 363 20.17 13.24 25.64
CA LEU A 363 20.87 11.99 25.89
C LEU A 363 19.85 10.95 26.33
N MET A 364 19.82 9.79 25.64
CA MET A 364 18.93 8.71 25.98
C MET A 364 19.71 7.41 26.21
N LYS A 365 19.19 6.56 27.10
CA LYS A 365 19.82 5.28 27.50
C LYS A 365 18.77 4.17 27.53
N LEU A 366 19.15 3.00 26.99
CA LEU A 366 18.44 1.74 27.18
C LEU A 366 19.33 0.79 27.99
N THR A 367 18.87 0.36 29.17
CA THR A 367 19.54 -0.69 29.94
C THR A 367 19.19 -2.05 29.35
N LEU A 368 20.20 -2.88 29.12
CA LEU A 368 20.07 -4.23 28.59
C LEU A 368 20.16 -5.23 29.76
N ASN A 369 19.04 -5.88 30.06
CA ASN A 369 18.96 -6.93 31.09
C ASN A 369 19.10 -8.30 30.45
#